data_a2cc34314e6be864d8b87670e92dd421
#
_entry.id   a2cc34314e6be864d8b87670e92dd421
#
_cell.length_a   1.000
_cell.length_b   1.000
_cell.length_c   1.000
_cell.angle_alpha   90.00
_cell.angle_beta   90.00
_cell.angle_gamma   90.00
#
_symmetry.space_group_name_H-M   'P 1'
#
loop_
_entity.id
_entity.type
_entity.pdbx_description
1 polymer ?
#
loop_
_entity_poly.entity_id
_entity_poly.type
_entity_poly.pdbx_seq_one_letter_code
_entity_poly.pdbx_strand_id
1 'polypeptide(L)'
;MAEIICVIGNKGGTGKTSLSHMLSQGLGLLGHRAACVLTDTAREPLNPAGRRYVTADARTLASLDKVVAKLRSLENWLGVIDGGGNRSEMDKHLYALADLVLLPFRDSHEDIRTVIRDLEAFPRAYAVPSQWPTNPWQRTAADRNVAKLMRPYQHRILRPVNALSASKLLLQKNIPEQIPTPLSNACRALARQALELLEIHDATHAEPIGLTAMNLDNRLSADEMPLRCTQR
;
A
#
# COMPACT_ATOMS: atom_id res chain seq x y z
N MET A 1 9.62 -5.24 -15.47
CA MET A 1 10.03 -5.00 -14.06
C MET A 1 8.77 -4.78 -13.24
N ALA A 2 8.81 -5.08 -11.92
CA ALA A 2 7.69 -4.77 -11.04
C ALA A 2 7.56 -3.25 -10.81
N GLU A 3 6.33 -2.73 -10.77
CA GLU A 3 6.05 -1.36 -10.34
C GLU A 3 5.93 -1.28 -8.81
N ILE A 4 6.43 -0.21 -8.23
CA ILE A 4 6.45 0.01 -6.78
C ILE A 4 5.53 1.17 -6.41
N ILE A 5 4.56 0.89 -5.55
CA ILE A 5 3.62 1.85 -5.00
C ILE A 5 3.96 2.06 -3.53
N CYS A 6 4.25 3.29 -3.13
CA CYS A 6 4.52 3.61 -1.72
C CYS A 6 3.36 4.37 -1.10
N VAL A 7 2.92 3.93 0.08
CA VAL A 7 1.90 4.61 0.88
C VAL A 7 2.61 5.28 2.05
N ILE A 8 2.84 6.58 1.95
CA ILE A 8 3.65 7.38 2.90
C ILE A 8 2.86 8.56 3.45
N GLY A 9 3.48 9.36 4.30
CA GLY A 9 2.95 10.61 4.82
C GLY A 9 3.27 10.82 6.29
N ASN A 10 3.50 12.09 6.64
CA ASN A 10 4.03 12.49 7.96
C ASN A 10 3.01 12.33 9.10
N LYS A 11 1.70 12.27 8.83
CA LYS A 11 0.69 12.16 9.87
C LYS A 11 0.45 10.71 10.29
N GLY A 12 0.48 10.45 11.60
CA GLY A 12 0.06 9.17 12.19
C GLY A 12 -1.47 8.98 12.13
N GLY A 13 -1.93 7.72 11.99
CA GLY A 13 -3.37 7.40 12.07
C GLY A 13 -4.20 7.73 10.82
N THR A 14 -3.61 8.18 9.73
CA THR A 14 -4.31 8.47 8.46
C THR A 14 -4.73 7.23 7.68
N GLY A 15 -4.38 6.03 8.16
CA GLY A 15 -4.78 4.77 7.54
C GLY A 15 -3.77 4.20 6.53
N LYS A 16 -2.51 4.64 6.54
CA LYS A 16 -1.45 4.12 5.63
C LYS A 16 -1.45 2.62 5.53
N THR A 17 -1.27 1.93 6.63
CA THR A 17 -1.23 0.46 6.67
C THR A 17 -2.52 -0.18 6.16
N SER A 18 -3.69 0.32 6.59
CA SER A 18 -4.97 -0.20 6.10
C SER A 18 -5.09 -0.02 4.58
N LEU A 19 -4.67 1.13 4.06
CA LEU A 19 -4.69 1.44 2.64
C LEU A 19 -3.73 0.53 1.86
N SER A 20 -2.51 0.30 2.38
CA SER A 20 -1.52 -0.60 1.77
C SER A 20 -2.06 -2.03 1.65
N HIS A 21 -2.68 -2.55 2.72
CA HIS A 21 -3.32 -3.87 2.68
C HIS A 21 -4.54 -3.92 1.76
N MET A 22 -5.40 -2.89 1.77
CA MET A 22 -6.55 -2.81 0.86
C MET A 22 -6.11 -2.75 -0.59
N LEU A 23 -5.08 -1.97 -0.91
CA LEU A 23 -4.53 -1.86 -2.24
C LEU A 23 -3.96 -3.21 -2.71
N SER A 24 -3.09 -3.83 -1.90
CA SER A 24 -2.51 -5.14 -2.22
C SER A 24 -3.57 -6.23 -2.42
N GLN A 25 -4.59 -6.26 -1.56
CA GLN A 25 -5.73 -7.17 -1.70
C GLN A 25 -6.51 -6.90 -2.98
N GLY A 26 -6.74 -5.63 -3.32
CA GLY A 26 -7.44 -5.21 -4.52
C GLY A 26 -6.71 -5.62 -5.80
N LEU A 27 -5.39 -5.41 -5.86
CA LEU A 27 -4.54 -5.84 -6.96
C LEU A 27 -4.64 -7.36 -7.18
N GLY A 28 -4.54 -8.16 -6.09
CA GLY A 28 -4.72 -9.60 -6.17
C GLY A 28 -6.14 -10.03 -6.57
N LEU A 29 -7.18 -9.28 -6.16
CA LEU A 29 -8.57 -9.52 -6.59
C LEU A 29 -8.83 -9.15 -8.06
N LEU A 30 -7.98 -8.34 -8.68
CA LEU A 30 -7.97 -8.00 -10.10
C LEU A 30 -7.05 -8.93 -10.93
N GLY A 31 -6.46 -9.96 -10.30
CA GLY A 31 -5.61 -10.95 -10.98
C GLY A 31 -4.12 -10.59 -11.08
N HIS A 32 -3.70 -9.45 -10.51
CA HIS A 32 -2.29 -9.08 -10.48
C HIS A 32 -1.52 -9.80 -9.37
N ARG A 33 -0.25 -10.10 -9.61
CA ARG A 33 0.67 -10.58 -8.58
C ARG A 33 1.10 -9.39 -7.72
N ALA A 34 0.72 -9.40 -6.45
CA ALA A 34 0.98 -8.28 -5.54
C ALA A 34 1.77 -8.72 -4.30
N ALA A 35 2.65 -7.84 -3.83
CA ALA A 35 3.35 -7.96 -2.56
C ALA A 35 3.07 -6.71 -1.70
N CYS A 36 2.82 -6.92 -0.40
CA CYS A 36 2.73 -5.84 0.59
C CYS A 36 3.97 -5.90 1.47
N VAL A 37 4.79 -4.86 1.41
CA VAL A 37 6.04 -4.75 2.17
C VAL A 37 5.79 -3.90 3.40
N LEU A 38 6.02 -4.48 4.58
CA LEU A 38 5.78 -3.83 5.87
C LEU A 38 7.09 -3.28 6.43
N THR A 39 7.14 -1.98 6.70
CA THR A 39 8.32 -1.33 7.29
C THR A 39 8.17 -1.03 8.78
N ASP A 40 6.99 -1.25 9.36
CA ASP A 40 6.73 -1.00 10.78
C ASP A 40 7.34 -2.10 11.66
N THR A 41 8.22 -1.68 12.58
CA THR A 41 8.93 -2.59 13.49
C THR A 41 8.06 -3.11 14.64
N ALA A 42 6.91 -2.48 14.90
CA ALA A 42 6.06 -2.81 16.04
C ALA A 42 5.02 -3.90 15.76
N ARG A 43 4.93 -4.41 14.52
CA ARG A 43 3.89 -5.36 14.12
C ARG A 43 4.41 -6.78 14.06
N GLU A 44 3.54 -7.73 14.44
CA GLU A 44 3.79 -9.14 14.23
C GLU A 44 3.70 -9.51 12.74
N PRO A 45 4.46 -10.55 12.32
CA PRO A 45 4.34 -11.11 10.98
C PRO A 45 2.92 -11.60 10.70
N LEU A 46 2.44 -11.36 9.48
CA LEU A 46 1.10 -11.75 9.05
C LEU A 46 1.12 -13.10 8.34
N ASN A 47 0.09 -13.92 8.57
CA ASN A 47 -0.09 -15.17 7.85
C ASN A 47 -0.50 -14.88 6.39
N PRO A 48 0.17 -15.45 5.38
CA PRO A 48 -0.21 -15.27 3.97
C PRO A 48 -1.53 -15.97 3.61
N ALA A 49 -1.97 -16.97 4.37
CA ALA A 49 -3.20 -17.71 4.09
C ALA A 49 -4.43 -16.79 4.05
N GLY A 50 -5.29 -16.97 3.04
CA GLY A 50 -6.49 -16.16 2.80
C GLY A 50 -6.26 -14.81 2.14
N ARG A 51 -5.00 -14.36 1.98
CA ARG A 51 -4.64 -13.11 1.30
C ARG A 51 -4.48 -13.33 -0.20
N ARG A 52 -4.84 -12.33 -1.00
CA ARG A 52 -4.61 -12.31 -2.45
C ARG A 52 -3.29 -11.63 -2.83
N TYR A 53 -2.39 -11.48 -1.86
CA TYR A 53 -1.08 -10.87 -2.01
C TYR A 53 -0.09 -11.51 -1.03
N VAL A 54 1.19 -11.40 -1.31
CA VAL A 54 2.27 -11.85 -0.44
C VAL A 54 2.66 -10.75 0.53
N THR A 55 2.99 -11.07 1.77
CA THR A 55 3.53 -10.12 2.74
C THR A 55 5.04 -10.31 2.87
N ALA A 56 5.78 -9.22 2.94
CA ALA A 56 7.22 -9.20 3.21
C ALA A 56 7.54 -8.17 4.28
N ASP A 57 8.47 -8.49 5.18
CA ASP A 57 8.96 -7.57 6.20
C ASP A 57 10.25 -6.90 5.72
N ALA A 58 10.32 -5.56 5.83
CA ALA A 58 11.49 -4.77 5.47
C ALA A 58 11.70 -3.64 6.49
N ARG A 59 12.14 -4.01 7.70
CA ARG A 59 12.18 -3.12 8.88
C ARG A 59 13.40 -2.20 8.94
N THR A 60 14.41 -2.44 8.11
CA THR A 60 15.60 -1.60 7.97
C THR A 60 15.74 -1.12 6.53
N LEU A 61 16.45 0.00 6.31
CA LEU A 61 16.73 0.49 4.95
C LEU A 61 17.40 -0.59 4.10
N ALA A 62 18.43 -1.26 4.65
CA ALA A 62 19.14 -2.32 3.93
C ALA A 62 18.24 -3.50 3.55
N SER A 63 17.30 -3.92 4.42
CA SER A 63 16.34 -4.96 4.08
C SER A 63 15.32 -4.48 3.06
N LEU A 64 14.91 -3.20 3.13
CA LEU A 64 14.00 -2.59 2.17
C LEU A 64 14.61 -2.56 0.76
N ASP A 65 15.85 -2.10 0.64
CA ASP A 65 16.56 -2.04 -0.64
C ASP A 65 16.70 -3.44 -1.28
N LYS A 66 17.03 -4.46 -0.48
CA LYS A 66 17.07 -5.85 -0.95
C LYS A 66 15.71 -6.34 -1.45
N VAL A 67 14.63 -6.08 -0.69
CA VAL A 67 13.26 -6.49 -1.07
C VAL A 67 12.83 -5.75 -2.34
N VAL A 68 13.08 -4.45 -2.45
CA VAL A 68 12.75 -3.65 -3.63
C VAL A 68 13.54 -4.14 -4.85
N ALA A 69 14.85 -4.36 -4.72
CA ALA A 69 15.67 -4.91 -5.80
C ALA A 69 15.14 -6.27 -6.27
N LYS A 70 14.74 -7.14 -5.33
CA LYS A 70 14.14 -8.43 -5.66
C LYS A 70 12.80 -8.28 -6.36
N LEU A 71 11.90 -7.41 -5.88
CA LEU A 71 10.63 -7.13 -6.55
C LEU A 71 10.86 -6.62 -7.96
N ARG A 72 11.78 -5.65 -8.15
CA ARG A 72 12.13 -5.10 -9.46
C ARG A 72 12.64 -6.15 -10.46
N SER A 73 13.27 -7.22 -9.97
CA SER A 73 13.70 -8.34 -10.83
C SER A 73 12.57 -9.27 -11.26
N LEU A 74 11.38 -9.14 -10.69
CA LEU A 74 10.21 -9.96 -11.01
C LEU A 74 9.39 -9.30 -12.12
N GLU A 75 8.93 -10.12 -13.09
CA GLU A 75 8.04 -9.65 -14.14
C GLU A 75 6.57 -9.76 -13.70
N ASN A 76 5.77 -8.76 -14.06
CA ASN A 76 4.33 -8.73 -13.79
C ASN A 76 3.98 -8.77 -12.27
N TRP A 77 4.83 -8.19 -11.45
CA TRP A 77 4.55 -7.99 -10.02
C TRP A 77 4.31 -6.52 -9.69
N LEU A 78 3.49 -6.29 -8.66
CA LEU A 78 3.23 -4.97 -8.08
C LEU A 78 3.62 -5.00 -6.61
N GLY A 79 4.57 -4.15 -6.23
CA GLY A 79 5.00 -3.97 -4.84
C GLY A 79 4.26 -2.82 -4.19
N VAL A 80 3.59 -3.05 -3.06
CA VAL A 80 2.99 -1.99 -2.23
C VAL A 80 3.79 -1.88 -0.95
N ILE A 81 4.38 -0.72 -0.67
CA ILE A 81 5.21 -0.49 0.51
C ILE A 81 4.44 0.36 1.52
N ASP A 82 4.23 -0.16 2.73
CA ASP A 82 3.67 0.59 3.86
C ASP A 82 4.79 1.39 4.53
N GLY A 83 4.79 2.70 4.34
CA GLY A 83 5.85 3.61 4.82
C GLY A 83 5.88 3.82 6.34
N GLY A 84 4.91 3.28 7.09
CA GLY A 84 4.82 3.53 8.53
C GLY A 84 4.42 4.98 8.85
N GLY A 85 4.71 5.45 10.06
CA GLY A 85 4.37 6.81 10.51
C GLY A 85 5.59 7.58 11.03
N ASN A 86 5.55 8.92 10.90
CA ASN A 86 6.54 9.84 11.47
C ASN A 86 8.01 9.55 11.11
N ARG A 87 8.31 9.23 9.85
CA ARG A 87 9.64 8.88 9.37
C ARG A 87 10.01 9.67 8.13
N SER A 88 10.23 10.97 8.25
CA SER A 88 10.49 11.86 7.10
C SER A 88 11.64 11.40 6.20
N GLU A 89 12.73 10.87 6.76
CA GLU A 89 13.86 10.34 5.97
C GLU A 89 13.47 9.06 5.23
N MET A 90 12.72 8.16 5.87
CA MET A 90 12.20 6.96 5.23
C MET A 90 11.22 7.34 4.11
N ASP A 91 10.35 8.33 4.34
CA ASP A 91 9.37 8.78 3.33
C ASP A 91 10.07 9.36 2.10
N LYS A 92 11.17 10.12 2.27
CA LYS A 92 12.00 10.60 1.15
C LYS A 92 12.65 9.45 0.38
N HIS A 93 13.18 8.46 1.09
CA HIS A 93 13.77 7.28 0.47
C HIS A 93 12.73 6.48 -0.33
N LEU A 94 11.57 6.23 0.27
CA LEU A 94 10.45 5.56 -0.39
C LEU A 94 9.93 6.33 -1.60
N TYR A 95 9.87 7.67 -1.51
CA TYR A 95 9.48 8.52 -2.64
C TYR A 95 10.46 8.37 -3.82
N ALA A 96 11.76 8.27 -3.54
CA ALA A 96 12.77 8.08 -4.59
C ALA A 96 12.68 6.71 -5.28
N LEU A 97 12.27 5.67 -4.55
CA LEU A 97 12.13 4.30 -5.06
C LEU A 97 10.81 4.05 -5.80
N ALA A 98 9.77 4.84 -5.52
CA ALA A 98 8.41 4.58 -5.97
C ALA A 98 8.15 5.06 -7.41
N ASP A 99 7.35 4.28 -8.14
CA ASP A 99 6.72 4.69 -9.40
C ASP A 99 5.45 5.49 -9.13
N LEU A 100 4.70 5.11 -8.08
CA LEU A 100 3.52 5.79 -7.60
C LEU A 100 3.59 6.02 -6.10
N VAL A 101 3.26 7.23 -5.65
CA VAL A 101 3.21 7.59 -4.22
C VAL A 101 1.80 8.01 -3.84
N LEU A 102 1.27 7.41 -2.78
CA LEU A 102 -0.05 7.68 -2.23
C LEU A 102 0.07 8.28 -0.82
N LEU A 103 -0.61 9.39 -0.60
CA LEU A 103 -0.63 10.17 0.64
C LEU A 103 -2.03 10.10 1.26
N PRO A 104 -2.34 9.15 2.14
CA PRO A 104 -3.64 9.08 2.78
C PRO A 104 -3.84 10.20 3.81
N PHE A 105 -5.03 10.80 3.80
CA PHE A 105 -5.45 11.83 4.75
C PHE A 105 -6.92 11.67 5.11
N ARG A 106 -7.33 12.19 6.26
CA ARG A 106 -8.72 12.23 6.72
C ARG A 106 -9.30 13.64 6.57
N ASP A 107 -10.58 13.77 6.84
CA ASP A 107 -11.35 15.01 6.72
C ASP A 107 -11.05 16.09 7.76
N SER A 108 -10.10 15.86 8.67
CA SER A 108 -9.70 16.87 9.65
C SER A 108 -8.86 17.99 9.02
N HIS A 109 -9.03 19.21 9.51
CA HIS A 109 -8.24 20.36 9.07
C HIS A 109 -6.73 20.15 9.18
N GLU A 110 -6.30 19.45 10.24
CA GLU A 110 -4.89 19.17 10.48
C GLU A 110 -4.33 18.16 9.47
N ASP A 111 -5.10 17.09 9.16
CA ASP A 111 -4.73 16.11 8.14
C ASP A 111 -4.63 16.75 6.76
N ILE A 112 -5.60 17.62 6.41
CA ILE A 112 -5.60 18.37 5.14
C ILE A 112 -4.37 19.29 5.04
N ARG A 113 -4.02 20.02 6.08
CA ARG A 113 -2.81 20.87 6.09
C ARG A 113 -1.54 20.04 5.94
N THR A 114 -1.50 18.88 6.59
CA THR A 114 -0.33 18.01 6.53
C THR A 114 -0.17 17.42 5.12
N VAL A 115 -1.25 16.90 4.52
CA VAL A 115 -1.17 16.33 3.17
C VAL A 115 -0.85 17.39 2.11
N ILE A 116 -1.26 18.64 2.30
CA ILE A 116 -0.85 19.75 1.41
C ILE A 116 0.68 19.93 1.44
N ARG A 117 1.29 19.97 2.63
CA ARG A 117 2.76 20.05 2.76
C ARG A 117 3.45 18.84 2.15
N ASP A 118 2.88 17.64 2.34
CA ASP A 118 3.41 16.42 1.73
C ASP A 118 3.29 16.45 0.21
N LEU A 119 2.20 16.99 -0.36
CA LEU A 119 2.05 17.20 -1.81
C LEU A 119 3.05 18.21 -2.39
N GLU A 120 3.40 19.24 -1.61
CA GLU A 120 4.45 20.22 -1.96
C GLU A 120 5.84 19.56 -1.94
N ALA A 121 6.12 18.76 -0.91
CA ALA A 121 7.39 18.05 -0.77
C ALA A 121 7.56 16.91 -1.79
N PHE A 122 6.47 16.30 -2.23
CA PHE A 122 6.44 15.14 -3.14
C PHE A 122 5.61 15.44 -4.40
N PRO A 123 6.17 16.13 -5.41
CA PRO A 123 5.43 16.58 -6.60
C PRO A 123 4.75 15.47 -7.41
N ARG A 124 5.25 14.22 -7.38
CA ARG A 124 4.67 13.07 -8.09
C ARG A 124 3.65 12.29 -7.26
N ALA A 125 3.39 12.70 -6.00
CA ALA A 125 2.48 11.97 -5.12
C ALA A 125 1.01 12.37 -5.36
N TYR A 126 0.10 11.45 -5.05
CA TYR A 126 -1.35 11.64 -5.08
C TYR A 126 -1.95 11.51 -3.69
N ALA A 127 -2.85 12.42 -3.36
CA ALA A 127 -3.58 12.41 -2.09
C ALA A 127 -4.76 11.45 -2.16
N VAL A 128 -4.94 10.64 -1.11
CA VAL A 128 -6.05 9.68 -1.01
C VAL A 128 -6.91 10.01 0.20
N PRO A 129 -8.14 10.55 0.01
CA PRO A 129 -9.08 10.69 1.12
C PRO A 129 -9.38 9.31 1.69
N SER A 130 -8.95 9.05 2.92
CA SER A 130 -9.05 7.76 3.58
C SER A 130 -9.96 7.81 4.79
N GLN A 131 -10.58 6.66 5.14
CA GLN A 131 -11.57 6.60 6.20
C GLN A 131 -12.68 7.66 6.02
N TRP A 132 -13.09 7.88 4.77
CA TRP A 132 -14.00 8.95 4.41
C TRP A 132 -15.39 8.72 4.99
N PRO A 133 -16.08 9.76 5.45
CA PRO A 133 -17.40 9.63 6.06
C PRO A 133 -18.41 8.98 5.12
N THR A 134 -19.19 8.04 5.65
CA THR A 134 -20.30 7.40 4.92
C THR A 134 -21.63 8.11 5.17
N ASN A 135 -21.75 8.87 6.27
CA ASN A 135 -22.92 9.70 6.55
C ASN A 135 -22.99 10.85 5.53
N PRO A 136 -24.12 11.05 4.83
CA PRO A 136 -24.24 12.04 3.75
C PRO A 136 -23.88 13.47 4.16
N TRP A 137 -24.28 13.89 5.35
CA TRP A 137 -24.02 15.25 5.86
C TRP A 137 -22.55 15.48 6.15
N GLN A 138 -21.91 14.53 6.83
CA GLN A 138 -20.49 14.57 7.13
C GLN A 138 -19.67 14.52 5.84
N ARG A 139 -20.05 13.64 4.91
CA ARG A 139 -19.40 13.52 3.60
C ARG A 139 -19.47 14.83 2.82
N THR A 140 -20.65 15.44 2.73
CA THR A 140 -20.81 16.73 2.04
C THR A 140 -19.94 17.82 2.67
N ALA A 141 -19.84 17.86 3.99
CA ALA A 141 -18.98 18.82 4.70
C ALA A 141 -17.49 18.55 4.40
N ALA A 142 -17.06 17.29 4.45
CA ALA A 142 -15.69 16.88 4.13
C ALA A 142 -15.32 17.21 2.67
N ASP A 143 -16.19 16.88 1.72
CA ASP A 143 -15.98 17.16 0.30
C ASP A 143 -15.85 18.66 0.03
N ARG A 144 -16.67 19.51 0.68
CA ARG A 144 -16.58 20.97 0.59
C ARG A 144 -15.25 21.50 1.16
N ASN A 145 -14.80 20.97 2.30
CA ASN A 145 -13.52 21.35 2.90
C ASN A 145 -12.35 21.05 1.98
N VAL A 146 -12.32 19.83 1.41
CA VAL A 146 -11.28 19.44 0.46
C VAL A 146 -11.32 20.31 -0.79
N ALA A 147 -12.50 20.50 -1.40
CA ALA A 147 -12.66 21.35 -2.59
C ALA A 147 -12.18 22.78 -2.34
N LYS A 148 -12.39 23.33 -1.14
CA LYS A 148 -11.96 24.68 -0.76
C LYS A 148 -10.46 24.77 -0.49
N LEU A 149 -9.93 23.85 0.38
CA LEU A 149 -8.58 23.96 0.90
C LEU A 149 -7.53 23.36 -0.03
N MET A 150 -7.90 22.36 -0.84
CA MET A 150 -7.00 21.66 -1.74
C MET A 150 -7.28 21.99 -3.23
N ARG A 151 -7.92 23.13 -3.51
CA ARG A 151 -8.24 23.56 -4.88
C ARG A 151 -7.06 23.48 -5.86
N PRO A 152 -5.84 23.90 -5.50
CA PRO A 152 -4.69 23.80 -6.42
C PRO A 152 -4.27 22.36 -6.74
N TYR A 153 -4.63 21.40 -5.89
CA TYR A 153 -4.19 20.00 -5.96
C TYR A 153 -5.30 19.05 -6.43
N GLN A 154 -6.45 19.53 -6.89
CA GLN A 154 -7.61 18.69 -7.24
C GLN A 154 -7.27 17.59 -8.25
N HIS A 155 -6.39 17.86 -9.21
CA HIS A 155 -5.92 16.90 -10.19
C HIS A 155 -5.04 15.77 -9.61
N ARG A 156 -4.62 15.91 -8.36
CA ARG A 156 -3.80 14.94 -7.61
C ARG A 156 -4.56 14.33 -6.44
N ILE A 157 -5.89 14.43 -6.40
CA ILE A 157 -6.73 13.84 -5.35
C ILE A 157 -7.49 12.67 -5.96
N LEU A 158 -7.32 11.49 -5.37
CA LEU A 158 -8.03 10.28 -5.79
C LEU A 158 -9.46 10.24 -5.23
N ARG A 159 -10.27 9.34 -5.76
CA ARG A 159 -11.62 9.07 -5.23
C ARG A 159 -11.52 8.56 -3.79
N PRO A 160 -12.41 8.99 -2.89
CA PRO A 160 -12.35 8.63 -1.48
C PRO A 160 -12.47 7.13 -1.20
N VAL A 161 -11.69 6.66 -0.25
CA VAL A 161 -11.85 5.34 0.37
C VAL A 161 -12.67 5.50 1.63
N ASN A 162 -13.91 5.03 1.61
CA ASN A 162 -14.85 5.17 2.72
C ASN A 162 -14.38 4.42 3.98
N ALA A 163 -14.80 4.91 5.14
CA ALA A 163 -14.60 4.21 6.41
C ALA A 163 -15.36 2.87 6.39
N LEU A 164 -14.62 1.78 6.48
CA LEU A 164 -15.15 0.42 6.53
C LEU A 164 -14.57 -0.30 7.75
N SER A 165 -15.42 -0.67 8.70
CA SER A 165 -14.99 -1.43 9.89
C SER A 165 -14.33 -2.76 9.50
N ALA A 166 -14.78 -3.37 8.42
CA ALA A 166 -14.23 -4.61 7.88
C ALA A 166 -12.77 -4.48 7.38
N SER A 167 -12.25 -3.27 7.12
CA SER A 167 -10.86 -3.09 6.70
C SER A 167 -9.86 -3.59 7.76
N LYS A 168 -10.26 -3.59 9.04
CA LYS A 168 -9.46 -4.13 10.15
C LYS A 168 -9.17 -5.63 10.01
N LEU A 169 -10.01 -6.37 9.29
CA LEU A 169 -9.77 -7.80 9.02
C LEU A 169 -8.43 -8.01 8.30
N LEU A 170 -8.08 -7.11 7.36
CA LEU A 170 -6.81 -7.24 6.62
C LEU A 170 -5.57 -7.03 7.49
N LEU A 171 -5.73 -6.44 8.68
CA LEU A 171 -4.63 -6.20 9.63
C LEU A 171 -4.48 -7.34 10.65
N GLN A 172 -5.39 -8.30 10.68
CA GLN A 172 -5.33 -9.45 11.58
C GLN A 172 -4.28 -10.46 11.08
N LYS A 173 -3.68 -11.21 12.00
CA LYS A 173 -2.71 -12.28 11.68
C LYS A 173 -3.31 -13.28 10.69
N ASN A 174 -4.53 -13.73 10.94
CA ASN A 174 -5.29 -14.63 10.07
C ASN A 174 -6.52 -13.90 9.54
N ILE A 175 -6.76 -13.99 8.26
CA ILE A 175 -7.96 -13.45 7.63
C ILE A 175 -8.86 -14.58 7.12
N PRO A 176 -10.19 -14.38 7.06
CA PRO A 176 -11.07 -15.37 6.46
C PRO A 176 -10.76 -15.53 4.96
N GLU A 177 -10.97 -16.74 4.44
CA GLU A 177 -10.76 -17.04 3.02
C GLU A 177 -11.61 -16.13 2.12
N GLN A 178 -12.81 -15.79 2.57
CA GLN A 178 -13.69 -14.84 1.90
C GLN A 178 -13.89 -13.60 2.77
N ILE A 179 -13.41 -12.47 2.27
CA ILE A 179 -13.66 -11.17 2.90
C ILE A 179 -15.02 -10.60 2.47
N PRO A 180 -15.67 -9.76 3.30
CA PRO A 180 -16.97 -9.17 2.99
C PRO A 180 -16.97 -8.44 1.63
N THR A 181 -18.05 -8.61 0.87
CA THR A 181 -18.21 -7.98 -0.46
C THR A 181 -17.97 -6.47 -0.47
N PRO A 182 -18.47 -5.67 0.50
CA PRO A 182 -18.17 -4.23 0.53
C PRO A 182 -16.68 -3.93 0.63
N LEU A 183 -15.93 -4.73 1.41
CA LEU A 183 -14.47 -4.59 1.52
C LEU A 183 -13.78 -4.99 0.21
N SER A 184 -14.18 -6.10 -0.40
CA SER A 184 -13.66 -6.54 -1.71
C SER A 184 -13.85 -5.47 -2.78
N ASN A 185 -15.03 -4.85 -2.82
CA ASN A 185 -15.35 -3.80 -3.78
C ASN A 185 -14.51 -2.54 -3.54
N ALA A 186 -14.32 -2.13 -2.29
CA ALA A 186 -13.47 -0.99 -1.93
C ALA A 186 -12.00 -1.25 -2.29
N CYS A 187 -11.50 -2.48 -2.04
CA CYS A 187 -10.15 -2.88 -2.42
C CYS A 187 -9.95 -2.80 -3.96
N ARG A 188 -10.88 -3.38 -4.74
CA ARG A 188 -10.83 -3.30 -6.21
C ARG A 188 -10.90 -1.87 -6.73
N ALA A 189 -11.78 -1.03 -6.15
CA ALA A 189 -11.93 0.36 -6.56
C ALA A 189 -10.64 1.17 -6.32
N LEU A 190 -9.96 0.94 -5.19
CA LEU A 190 -8.67 1.56 -4.89
C LEU A 190 -7.58 1.07 -5.85
N ALA A 191 -7.51 -0.25 -6.08
CA ALA A 191 -6.53 -0.84 -6.97
C ALA A 191 -6.65 -0.32 -8.41
N ARG A 192 -7.89 -0.20 -8.95
CA ARG A 192 -8.11 0.36 -10.28
C ARG A 192 -7.60 1.80 -10.40
N GLN A 193 -7.79 2.64 -9.38
CA GLN A 193 -7.25 3.99 -9.41
C GLN A 193 -5.71 4.00 -9.47
N ALA A 194 -5.05 3.09 -8.74
CA ALA A 194 -3.60 2.99 -8.79
C ALA A 194 -3.11 2.45 -10.14
N LEU A 195 -3.79 1.46 -10.72
CA LEU A 195 -3.48 0.92 -12.04
C LEU A 195 -3.70 1.96 -13.15
N GLU A 196 -4.78 2.75 -13.08
CA GLU A 196 -5.03 3.88 -14.00
C GLU A 196 -3.86 4.87 -13.99
N LEU A 197 -3.30 5.19 -12.82
CA LEU A 197 -2.16 6.11 -12.69
C LEU A 197 -0.83 5.51 -13.16
N LEU A 198 -0.68 4.20 -13.10
CA LEU A 198 0.49 3.45 -13.60
C LEU A 198 0.33 3.07 -15.08
N GLU A 199 -0.80 3.41 -15.72
CA GLU A 199 -1.14 3.04 -17.10
C GLU A 199 -1.14 1.51 -17.32
N ILE A 200 -1.45 0.74 -16.26
CA ILE A 200 -1.53 -0.71 -16.29
C ILE A 200 -3.00 -1.11 -16.50
N HIS A 201 -3.26 -1.93 -17.50
CA HIS A 201 -4.61 -2.46 -17.77
C HIS A 201 -4.92 -3.66 -16.85
N ASP A 202 -6.20 -3.85 -16.53
CA ASP A 202 -6.66 -5.04 -15.80
C ASP A 202 -6.15 -6.31 -16.51
N ALA A 203 -5.61 -7.26 -15.76
CA ALA A 203 -5.17 -8.53 -16.31
C ALA A 203 -6.40 -9.28 -16.86
N THR A 204 -6.57 -9.28 -18.18
CA THR A 204 -7.65 -10.02 -18.84
C THR A 204 -7.45 -11.51 -18.57
N HIS A 205 -8.35 -12.11 -17.75
CA HIS A 205 -8.54 -13.56 -17.58
C HIS A 205 -7.24 -14.39 -17.37
N ALA A 206 -6.37 -13.99 -16.46
CA ALA A 206 -5.43 -14.93 -15.89
C ALA A 206 -6.24 -15.89 -15.00
N GLU A 207 -6.21 -17.19 -15.29
CA GLU A 207 -6.75 -18.21 -14.40
C GLU A 207 -6.29 -17.93 -12.96
N PRO A 208 -7.12 -18.22 -11.92
CA PRO A 208 -6.72 -18.04 -10.54
C PRO A 208 -5.48 -18.90 -10.31
N ILE A 209 -4.31 -18.27 -10.39
CA ILE A 209 -3.06 -18.92 -10.05
C ILE A 209 -3.19 -19.29 -8.60
N GLY A 210 -3.29 -20.60 -8.33
CA GLY A 210 -3.22 -21.11 -6.97
C GLY A 210 -1.96 -20.51 -6.33
N LEU A 211 -2.16 -19.53 -5.48
CA LEU A 211 -1.13 -18.98 -4.60
C LEU A 211 -0.82 -20.05 -3.56
N THR A 212 -0.26 -21.16 -4.01
CA THR A 212 0.54 -22.01 -3.13
C THR A 212 1.63 -21.06 -2.64
N ALA A 213 1.66 -20.83 -1.34
CA ALA A 213 2.55 -19.92 -0.66
C ALA A 213 3.97 -20.04 -1.22
N MET A 214 4.27 -19.27 -2.26
CA MET A 214 5.65 -19.05 -2.65
C MET A 214 6.21 -18.12 -1.60
N ASN A 215 6.79 -18.72 -0.57
CA ASN A 215 7.51 -18.01 0.46
C ASN A 215 8.55 -17.12 -0.23
N LEU A 216 8.24 -15.84 -0.38
CA LEU A 216 9.24 -14.82 -0.73
C LEU A 216 10.38 -14.87 0.30
N ASP A 217 10.06 -15.18 1.58
CA ASP A 217 11.05 -15.38 2.63
C ASP A 217 12.04 -16.51 2.31
N ASN A 218 11.60 -17.65 1.77
CA ASN A 218 12.51 -18.73 1.36
C ASN A 218 13.33 -18.39 0.10
N ARG A 219 12.86 -17.49 -0.76
CA ARG A 219 13.65 -17.00 -1.91
C ARG A 219 14.57 -15.84 -1.53
N LEU A 220 14.25 -15.10 -0.47
CA LEU A 220 15.09 -14.04 0.07
C LEU A 220 16.17 -14.58 1.02
N SER A 221 15.94 -15.74 1.66
CA SER A 221 16.88 -16.39 2.57
C SER A 221 17.80 -17.43 1.91
N ALA A 222 17.57 -17.81 0.65
CA ALA A 222 18.39 -18.82 -0.05
C ALA A 222 19.83 -18.36 -0.40
N ASP A 223 20.16 -17.09 -0.19
CA ASP A 223 21.52 -16.55 -0.41
C ASP A 223 22.38 -16.46 0.86
N GLU A 224 21.90 -16.93 2.01
CA GLU A 224 22.71 -17.11 3.23
C GLU A 224 23.20 -18.56 3.37
N MET A 225 24.03 -19.04 2.46
CA MET A 225 24.89 -20.19 2.76
C MET A 225 26.12 -19.72 3.57
N PRO A 226 26.36 -20.24 4.75
CA PRO A 226 27.57 -19.91 5.51
C PRO A 226 28.80 -20.44 4.76
N LEU A 227 29.73 -19.55 4.50
CA LEU A 227 31.11 -19.92 4.15
C LEU A 227 31.64 -20.86 5.24
N ARG A 228 31.77 -22.14 4.93
CA ARG A 228 32.51 -23.09 5.77
C ARG A 228 33.96 -22.61 5.82
N CYS A 229 34.34 -22.05 6.96
CA CYS A 229 35.76 -21.95 7.34
C CYS A 229 36.32 -23.38 7.46
N THR A 230 37.11 -23.81 6.46
CA THR A 230 38.05 -24.91 6.64
C THR A 230 39.24 -24.35 7.40
N GLN A 231 39.29 -24.67 8.71
CA GLN A 231 40.55 -24.60 9.43
C GLN A 231 41.38 -25.85 9.12
N ARG A 232 42.59 -25.63 8.70
CA ARG A 232 43.75 -26.46 8.99
C ARG A 232 44.67 -25.66 9.90
#